data_7349d723866903e8be39fe47d6efca7b
#
_entry.id   7349d723866903e8be39fe47d6efca7b
#
_cell.length_a   1.000
_cell.length_b   1.000
_cell.length_c   1.000
_cell.angle_alpha   90.00
_cell.angle_beta   90.00
_cell.angle_gamma   90.00
#
_symmetry.space_group_name_H-M   'P 1'
#
loop_
_entity.id
_entity.type
_entity.pdbx_description
1 polymer ?
#
loop_
_entity_poly.entity_id
_entity_poly.type
_entity_poly.pdbx_seq_one_letter_code
_entity_poly.pdbx_strand_id
1 'polypeptide(L)'
;MILVVFQVCGFSQQDALTSNYMFNTLTYNPGFAGIPGMACATAVNRQQWVGFKGAPATTLFNVSAPIAPFKINSGAGLMVKSDKIGFERDISLALNYSYHMELGQGTLGIGISAGMFNMTLDPVWKIPESDIFTPPSGDPLIPESKESSLAFDAGLGLYYKAEKYYAGLSVTHINQPNIKFSKGITYLSRHYYFTAGYILQLPSPSLELLPSVYTMTDGKVLQFSATSLIRYNKKIWGGVSYRPGDAFAAILGIELSNGIRVGYAYDFPVTDIIRNTSGSHEFMVSYCFDISLGKSPMRYKSIRFL
;
A
#
# COMPACT_ATOMS: atom_id res chain seq x y z
N MET A 1 -9.04 -29.99 -38.43
CA MET A 1 -9.14 -29.73 -36.99
C MET A 1 -8.22 -28.56 -36.69
N ILE A 2 -8.78 -27.35 -36.56
CA ILE A 2 -8.03 -26.13 -36.32
C ILE A 2 -7.85 -26.04 -34.79
N LEU A 3 -6.60 -26.21 -34.31
CA LEU A 3 -6.23 -26.04 -32.92
C LEU A 3 -6.12 -24.52 -32.66
N VAL A 4 -7.15 -23.91 -32.04
CA VAL A 4 -7.07 -22.53 -31.58
C VAL A 4 -6.30 -22.54 -30.26
N VAL A 5 -5.03 -22.21 -30.32
CA VAL A 5 -4.20 -21.97 -29.13
C VAL A 5 -4.58 -20.61 -28.56
N PHE A 6 -5.38 -20.61 -27.51
CA PHE A 6 -5.56 -19.41 -26.66
C PHE A 6 -4.21 -19.13 -25.96
N GLN A 7 -3.49 -18.13 -26.44
CA GLN A 7 -2.40 -17.56 -25.66
C GLN A 7 -3.02 -16.84 -24.45
N VAL A 8 -2.97 -17.48 -23.32
CA VAL A 8 -3.23 -16.83 -22.03
C VAL A 8 -1.98 -15.99 -21.75
N CYS A 9 -2.02 -14.70 -22.07
CA CYS A 9 -1.01 -13.76 -21.60
C CYS A 9 -1.11 -13.72 -20.07
N GLY A 10 -0.19 -14.35 -19.39
CA GLY A 10 -0.03 -14.24 -17.95
C GLY A 10 0.45 -12.81 -17.62
N PHE A 11 -0.45 -11.97 -17.13
CA PHE A 11 -0.11 -10.65 -16.60
C PHE A 11 0.22 -10.82 -15.12
N SER A 12 1.48 -10.73 -14.74
CA SER A 12 1.94 -11.18 -13.42
C SER A 12 2.52 -10.08 -12.52
N GLN A 13 2.60 -8.83 -12.97
CA GLN A 13 3.17 -7.77 -12.14
C GLN A 13 2.07 -6.81 -11.68
N GLN A 14 1.58 -7.02 -10.47
CA GLN A 14 0.72 -6.06 -9.77
C GLN A 14 1.38 -5.64 -8.46
N ASP A 15 1.19 -4.37 -8.09
CA ASP A 15 1.57 -3.90 -6.76
C ASP A 15 0.82 -4.68 -5.68
N ALA A 16 1.47 -4.85 -4.52
CA ALA A 16 0.91 -5.61 -3.42
C ALA A 16 -0.39 -4.98 -2.89
N LEU A 17 -1.45 -5.78 -2.84
CA LEU A 17 -2.74 -5.40 -2.26
C LEU A 17 -2.73 -5.56 -0.75
N THR A 18 -3.34 -4.60 -0.04
CA THR A 18 -3.57 -4.69 1.41
C THR A 18 -5.05 -4.61 1.72
N SER A 19 -5.52 -5.37 2.71
CA SER A 19 -6.92 -5.35 3.15
C SER A 19 -7.19 -4.13 4.04
N ASN A 20 -6.18 -3.61 4.75
CA ASN A 20 -6.22 -2.38 5.53
C ASN A 20 -5.79 -1.14 4.73
N TYR A 21 -6.10 -1.05 3.44
CA TYR A 21 -5.67 0.03 2.55
C TYR A 21 -6.02 1.43 3.06
N MET A 22 -7.14 1.60 3.78
CA MET A 22 -7.59 2.87 4.32
C MET A 22 -6.66 3.43 5.41
N PHE A 23 -5.85 2.59 6.05
CA PHE A 23 -4.86 2.98 7.04
C PHE A 23 -3.44 3.11 6.46
N ASN A 24 -3.25 2.71 5.20
CA ASN A 24 -1.95 2.62 4.54
C ASN A 24 -1.90 3.46 3.24
N THR A 25 -2.62 4.55 3.19
CA THR A 25 -2.84 5.37 1.98
C THR A 25 -1.55 5.92 1.38
N LEU A 26 -0.55 6.25 2.20
CA LEU A 26 0.72 6.80 1.72
C LEU A 26 1.47 5.85 0.78
N THR A 27 1.27 4.55 0.89
CA THR A 27 1.93 3.54 0.04
C THR A 27 1.62 3.74 -1.44
N TYR A 28 0.40 4.15 -1.76
CA TYR A 28 -0.06 4.28 -3.14
C TYR A 28 -0.43 5.72 -3.54
N ASN A 29 -0.54 6.66 -2.58
CA ASN A 29 -0.93 8.04 -2.88
C ASN A 29 -0.06 9.06 -2.13
N PRO A 30 0.91 9.69 -2.80
CA PRO A 30 1.76 10.71 -2.18
C PRO A 30 1.00 11.97 -1.76
N GLY A 31 -0.17 12.27 -2.33
CA GLY A 31 -1.03 13.39 -1.92
C GLY A 31 -1.53 13.28 -0.48
N PHE A 32 -1.50 12.08 0.10
CA PHE A 32 -1.88 11.83 1.50
C PHE A 32 -0.85 12.32 2.52
N ALA A 33 0.41 12.52 2.13
CA ALA A 33 1.46 12.89 3.06
C ALA A 33 1.07 14.13 3.90
N GLY A 34 1.11 14.01 5.24
CA GLY A 34 0.78 15.09 6.17
C GLY A 34 -0.70 15.50 6.29
N ILE A 35 -1.59 15.00 5.43
CA ILE A 35 -3.05 15.31 5.47
C ILE A 35 -3.72 15.01 6.82
N PRO A 36 -3.32 13.98 7.59
CA PRO A 36 -3.89 13.78 8.93
C PRO A 36 -3.68 14.94 9.91
N GLY A 37 -2.74 15.85 9.63
CA GLY A 37 -2.39 16.96 10.52
C GLY A 37 -1.52 16.56 11.72
N MET A 38 -1.13 15.30 11.80
CA MET A 38 -0.29 14.70 12.83
C MET A 38 0.85 13.93 12.18
N ALA A 39 1.93 13.69 12.92
CA ALA A 39 2.92 12.72 12.50
C ALA A 39 2.39 11.31 12.74
N CYS A 40 2.36 10.52 11.70
CA CYS A 40 1.86 9.15 11.75
C CYS A 40 2.93 8.18 11.22
N ALA A 41 3.14 7.08 11.93
CA ALA A 41 3.90 5.94 11.48
C ALA A 41 2.94 4.74 11.36
N THR A 42 3.01 3.99 10.27
CA THR A 42 2.19 2.80 10.04
C THR A 42 3.06 1.68 9.51
N ALA A 43 2.96 0.51 10.11
CA ALA A 43 3.57 -0.72 9.64
C ALA A 43 2.48 -1.74 9.31
N VAL A 44 2.62 -2.43 8.20
CA VAL A 44 1.73 -3.51 7.76
C VAL A 44 2.58 -4.71 7.38
N ASN A 45 2.20 -5.88 7.85
CA ASN A 45 2.76 -7.14 7.40
C ASN A 45 1.64 -8.03 6.89
N ARG A 46 1.76 -8.50 5.65
CA ARG A 46 0.79 -9.36 4.98
C ARG A 46 1.47 -10.66 4.57
N GLN A 47 0.89 -11.76 5.00
CA GLN A 47 1.23 -13.11 4.58
C GLN A 47 0.07 -13.64 3.73
N GLN A 48 0.25 -13.66 2.43
CA GLN A 48 -0.79 -14.08 1.51
C GLN A 48 -0.71 -15.58 1.27
N TRP A 49 -1.85 -16.26 1.15
CA TRP A 49 -1.97 -17.69 0.85
C TRP A 49 -1.10 -18.59 1.74
N VAL A 50 -1.27 -18.46 3.05
CA VAL A 50 -0.49 -19.22 4.04
C VAL A 50 -0.64 -20.72 3.82
N GLY A 51 0.48 -21.44 3.86
CA GLY A 51 0.58 -22.87 3.56
C GLY A 51 1.04 -23.14 2.12
N PHE A 52 0.96 -22.17 1.21
CA PHE A 52 1.44 -22.30 -0.16
C PHE A 52 2.93 -21.94 -0.25
N LYS A 53 3.74 -22.84 -0.80
CA LYS A 53 5.20 -22.62 -0.91
C LYS A 53 5.52 -21.50 -1.90
N GLY A 54 6.27 -20.50 -1.47
CA GLY A 54 6.60 -19.34 -2.28
C GLY A 54 5.49 -18.29 -2.34
N ALA A 55 4.50 -18.39 -1.45
CA ALA A 55 3.42 -17.42 -1.34
C ALA A 55 3.92 -15.99 -1.07
N PRO A 56 3.19 -14.97 -1.52
CA PRO A 56 3.57 -13.57 -1.33
C PRO A 56 3.64 -13.17 0.14
N ALA A 57 4.69 -12.43 0.48
CA ALA A 57 4.86 -11.84 1.82
C ALA A 57 5.29 -10.38 1.66
N THR A 58 4.43 -9.47 2.09
CA THR A 58 4.62 -8.02 1.95
C THR A 58 4.78 -7.37 3.29
N THR A 59 5.80 -6.54 3.44
CA THR A 59 5.99 -5.67 4.61
C THR A 59 6.07 -4.23 4.14
N LEU A 60 5.26 -3.37 4.75
CA LEU A 60 5.16 -1.96 4.46
C LEU A 60 5.46 -1.15 5.71
N PHE A 61 6.19 -0.08 5.56
CA PHE A 61 6.43 0.90 6.61
C PHE A 61 6.30 2.31 6.03
N ASN A 62 5.41 3.11 6.62
CA ASN A 62 5.15 4.47 6.22
C ASN A 62 5.29 5.41 7.40
N VAL A 63 5.92 6.54 7.17
CA VAL A 63 5.92 7.68 8.10
C VAL A 63 5.50 8.91 7.33
N SER A 64 4.58 9.69 7.87
CA SER A 64 4.24 10.99 7.30
C SER A 64 3.98 12.01 8.37
N ALA A 65 4.30 13.27 8.06
CA ALA A 65 4.09 14.38 8.97
C ALA A 65 3.70 15.65 8.19
N PRO A 66 2.87 16.52 8.78
CA PRO A 66 2.71 17.87 8.27
C PRO A 66 4.02 18.63 8.43
N ILE A 67 4.35 19.44 7.46
CA ILE A 67 5.49 20.35 7.47
C ILE A 67 5.06 21.72 6.95
N ALA A 68 5.79 22.77 7.27
CA ALA A 68 5.48 24.11 6.79
C ALA A 68 6.77 24.83 6.32
N PRO A 69 7.48 24.29 5.28
CA PRO A 69 8.64 24.95 4.74
C PRO A 69 8.20 26.30 4.16
N PHE A 70 8.91 27.35 4.50
CA PHE A 70 8.63 28.74 4.06
C PHE A 70 7.18 29.20 4.36
N LYS A 71 6.53 28.66 5.41
CA LYS A 71 5.12 28.89 5.78
C LYS A 71 4.10 28.33 4.76
N ILE A 72 4.50 27.44 3.89
CA ILE A 72 3.63 26.74 2.96
C ILE A 72 3.09 25.48 3.63
N ASN A 73 1.79 25.34 3.74
CA ASN A 73 1.16 24.13 4.28
C ASN A 73 1.47 22.94 3.36
N SER A 74 2.15 21.96 3.90
CA SER A 74 2.66 20.83 3.15
C SER A 74 2.75 19.58 4.03
N GLY A 75 3.03 18.45 3.42
CA GLY A 75 3.36 17.21 4.10
C GLY A 75 4.57 16.54 3.51
N ALA A 76 5.31 15.87 4.35
CA ALA A 76 6.40 14.97 3.93
C ALA A 76 6.11 13.55 4.41
N GLY A 77 6.62 12.58 3.66
CA GLY A 77 6.48 11.17 4.02
C GLY A 77 7.61 10.33 3.48
N LEU A 78 7.83 9.21 4.16
CA LEU A 78 8.75 8.16 3.77
C LEU A 78 7.95 6.86 3.66
N MET A 79 8.14 6.12 2.59
CA MET A 79 7.58 4.79 2.38
C MET A 79 8.71 3.79 2.13
N VAL A 80 8.64 2.66 2.82
CA VAL A 80 9.47 1.47 2.59
C VAL A 80 8.54 0.29 2.36
N LYS A 81 8.72 -0.40 1.25
CA LYS A 81 8.00 -1.64 0.92
C LYS A 81 9.02 -2.75 0.66
N SER A 82 8.82 -3.89 1.28
CA SER A 82 9.51 -5.13 0.92
C SER A 82 8.46 -6.16 0.54
N ASP A 83 8.56 -6.66 -0.67
CA ASP A 83 7.69 -7.70 -1.20
C ASP A 83 8.52 -8.91 -1.61
N LYS A 84 7.99 -10.10 -1.35
CA LYS A 84 8.63 -11.36 -1.70
C LYS A 84 7.59 -12.27 -2.32
N ILE A 85 7.87 -12.79 -3.51
CA ILE A 85 7.03 -13.76 -4.19
C ILE A 85 7.91 -14.82 -4.88
N GLY A 86 7.77 -16.08 -4.47
CA GLY A 86 8.61 -17.15 -4.99
C GLY A 86 10.10 -16.86 -4.71
N PHE A 87 10.87 -16.70 -5.77
CA PHE A 87 12.30 -16.38 -5.77
C PHE A 87 12.59 -14.88 -6.06
N GLU A 88 11.55 -14.08 -6.26
CA GLU A 88 11.65 -12.64 -6.44
C GLU A 88 11.52 -11.93 -5.09
N ARG A 89 12.33 -10.91 -4.89
CA ARG A 89 12.27 -10.01 -3.75
C ARG A 89 12.46 -8.57 -4.20
N ASP A 90 11.46 -7.76 -3.89
CA ASP A 90 11.42 -6.34 -4.21
C ASP A 90 11.57 -5.49 -2.97
N ILE A 91 12.34 -4.42 -3.09
CA ILE A 91 12.46 -3.39 -2.07
C ILE A 91 12.23 -2.04 -2.74
N SER A 92 11.24 -1.30 -2.25
CA SER A 92 10.95 0.07 -2.66
C SER A 92 11.21 1.02 -1.51
N LEU A 93 11.84 2.14 -1.81
CA LEU A 93 12.01 3.26 -0.90
C LEU A 93 11.55 4.52 -1.63
N ALA A 94 10.60 5.27 -1.06
CA ALA A 94 10.12 6.51 -1.67
C ALA A 94 9.97 7.63 -0.65
N LEU A 95 10.42 8.81 -1.05
CA LEU A 95 10.15 10.07 -0.39
C LEU A 95 8.93 10.71 -1.03
N ASN A 96 8.01 11.17 -0.21
CA ASN A 96 6.76 11.78 -0.63
C ASN A 96 6.72 13.22 -0.14
N TYR A 97 6.26 14.11 -1.01
CA TYR A 97 5.95 15.49 -0.68
C TYR A 97 4.55 15.81 -1.17
N SER A 98 3.76 16.50 -0.34
CA SER A 98 2.40 16.94 -0.69
C SER A 98 2.24 18.42 -0.36
N TYR A 99 1.81 19.20 -1.34
CA TYR A 99 1.34 20.56 -1.15
C TYR A 99 -0.13 20.53 -0.72
N HIS A 100 -0.49 21.30 0.32
CA HIS A 100 -1.84 21.32 0.85
C HIS A 100 -2.54 22.64 0.51
N MET A 101 -3.72 22.51 -0.08
CA MET A 101 -4.59 23.62 -0.44
C MET A 101 -5.97 23.42 0.20
N GLU A 102 -6.45 24.45 0.89
CA GLU A 102 -7.83 24.47 1.36
C GLU A 102 -8.79 24.56 0.19
N LEU A 103 -9.74 23.65 0.09
CA LEU A 103 -10.72 23.55 -0.98
C LEU A 103 -12.09 23.25 -0.38
N GLY A 104 -12.98 24.25 -0.38
CA GLY A 104 -14.31 24.13 0.22
C GLY A 104 -14.23 23.82 1.72
N GLN A 105 -14.78 22.67 2.13
CA GLN A 105 -14.79 22.22 3.54
C GLN A 105 -13.66 21.24 3.88
N GLY A 106 -12.68 21.09 3.01
CA GLY A 106 -11.62 20.12 3.19
C GLY A 106 -10.28 20.60 2.66
N THR A 107 -9.30 19.73 2.74
CA THR A 107 -7.93 19.95 2.29
C THR A 107 -7.62 19.04 1.10
N LEU A 108 -7.14 19.63 0.02
CA LEU A 108 -6.60 18.92 -1.14
C LEU A 108 -5.08 18.84 -1.01
N GLY A 109 -4.54 17.63 -0.99
CA GLY A 109 -3.12 17.35 -1.10
C GLY A 109 -2.75 17.01 -2.54
N ILE A 110 -1.78 17.74 -3.09
CA ILE A 110 -1.18 17.50 -4.40
C ILE A 110 0.21 16.96 -4.15
N GLY A 111 0.42 15.68 -4.41
CA GLY A 111 1.63 14.98 -4.00
C GLY A 111 2.48 14.46 -5.15
N ILE A 112 3.77 14.43 -4.89
CA ILE A 112 4.78 13.77 -5.73
C ILE A 112 5.53 12.75 -4.88
N SER A 113 5.94 11.65 -5.49
CA SER A 113 6.89 10.71 -4.90
C SER A 113 8.11 10.53 -5.79
N ALA A 114 9.27 10.37 -5.15
CA ALA A 114 10.52 10.04 -5.81
C ALA A 114 11.25 9.01 -4.97
N GLY A 115 11.73 7.96 -5.61
CA GLY A 115 12.30 6.83 -4.89
C GLY A 115 13.14 5.90 -5.72
N MET A 116 13.47 4.78 -5.12
CA MET A 116 14.24 3.71 -5.72
C MET A 116 13.49 2.39 -5.56
N PHE A 117 13.51 1.61 -6.60
CA PHE A 117 12.99 0.25 -6.65
C PHE A 117 14.13 -0.71 -6.95
N ASN A 118 14.30 -1.70 -6.11
CA ASN A 118 15.30 -2.76 -6.29
C ASN A 118 14.57 -4.10 -6.43
N MET A 119 14.71 -4.75 -7.56
CA MET A 119 14.26 -6.11 -7.79
C MET A 119 15.44 -7.07 -7.70
N THR A 120 15.28 -8.10 -6.89
CA THR A 120 16.28 -9.17 -6.73
C THR A 120 15.65 -10.49 -7.12
N LEU A 121 16.29 -11.18 -8.04
CA LEU A 121 15.97 -12.56 -8.41
C LEU A 121 17.01 -13.48 -7.78
N ASP A 122 16.56 -14.48 -7.01
CA ASP A 122 17.40 -15.48 -6.35
C ASP A 122 16.87 -16.88 -6.74
N PRO A 123 17.04 -17.28 -8.01
CA PRO A 123 16.39 -18.46 -8.54
C PRO A 123 16.99 -19.74 -7.97
N VAL A 124 16.11 -20.67 -7.60
CA VAL A 124 16.45 -22.06 -7.27
C VAL A 124 15.82 -22.94 -8.32
N TRP A 125 16.62 -23.28 -9.32
CA TRP A 125 16.17 -24.14 -10.42
C TRP A 125 16.15 -25.60 -9.97
N LYS A 126 15.04 -26.28 -10.21
CA LYS A 126 14.94 -27.73 -10.11
C LYS A 126 14.93 -28.27 -11.53
N ILE A 127 16.04 -28.80 -11.97
CA ILE A 127 16.15 -29.50 -13.24
C ILE A 127 15.72 -30.95 -12.98
N PRO A 128 14.75 -31.51 -13.72
CA PRO A 128 14.45 -32.94 -13.65
C PRO A 128 15.69 -33.73 -13.94
N GLU A 129 15.94 -34.83 -13.24
CA GLU A 129 17.11 -35.66 -13.43
C GLU A 129 17.20 -36.12 -14.90
N SER A 130 18.30 -35.74 -15.54
CA SER A 130 18.81 -36.18 -16.84
C SER A 130 17.82 -36.75 -17.84
N ASP A 131 17.12 -35.87 -18.54
CA ASP A 131 16.56 -36.24 -19.82
C ASP A 131 17.54 -35.79 -20.94
N ILE A 132 17.60 -36.54 -22.04
CA ILE A 132 18.49 -36.28 -23.21
C ILE A 132 18.24 -34.87 -23.79
N PHE A 133 17.10 -34.26 -23.49
CA PHE A 133 16.66 -32.98 -24.03
C PHE A 133 16.90 -31.78 -23.10
N THR A 134 17.33 -32.00 -21.85
CA THR A 134 17.57 -30.91 -20.90
C THR A 134 19.01 -31.00 -20.38
N PRO A 135 19.92 -30.19 -20.91
CA PRO A 135 21.31 -30.19 -20.41
C PRO A 135 21.31 -29.78 -18.92
N PRO A 136 22.10 -30.46 -18.07
CA PRO A 136 22.14 -30.24 -16.63
C PRO A 136 22.65 -28.84 -16.24
N SER A 137 23.23 -28.10 -17.17
CA SER A 137 23.75 -26.75 -16.94
C SER A 137 23.76 -25.97 -18.25
N GLY A 138 23.39 -24.70 -18.19
CA GLY A 138 23.74 -23.77 -19.27
C GLY A 138 22.62 -23.40 -20.24
N ASP A 139 21.35 -23.29 -19.83
CA ASP A 139 20.40 -22.53 -20.64
C ASP A 139 20.81 -21.04 -20.62
N PRO A 140 21.24 -20.51 -21.79
CA PRO A 140 21.73 -19.14 -21.85
C PRO A 140 20.66 -18.08 -21.53
N LEU A 141 19.38 -18.45 -21.44
CA LEU A 141 18.23 -17.54 -21.13
C LEU A 141 17.88 -17.54 -19.65
N ILE A 142 18.42 -18.47 -18.86
CA ILE A 142 18.09 -18.61 -17.45
C ILE A 142 19.24 -18.05 -16.58
N PRO A 143 18.99 -17.10 -15.66
CA PRO A 143 20.03 -16.66 -14.74
C PRO A 143 20.41 -17.78 -13.77
N GLU A 144 21.70 -18.09 -13.70
CA GLU A 144 22.23 -19.18 -12.85
C GLU A 144 22.52 -18.72 -11.41
N SER A 145 22.61 -17.42 -11.19
CA SER A 145 22.97 -16.82 -9.92
C SER A 145 22.00 -15.73 -9.53
N LYS A 146 22.10 -15.31 -8.27
CA LYS A 146 21.36 -14.17 -7.74
C LYS A 146 21.75 -12.90 -8.50
N GLU A 147 20.73 -12.22 -9.02
CA GLU A 147 20.86 -10.93 -9.69
C GLU A 147 20.01 -9.86 -9.02
N SER A 148 20.47 -8.63 -9.05
CA SER A 148 19.74 -7.49 -8.49
C SER A 148 19.84 -6.30 -9.43
N SER A 149 18.73 -5.59 -9.57
CA SER A 149 18.64 -4.41 -10.42
C SER A 149 17.97 -3.27 -9.70
N LEU A 150 18.60 -2.10 -9.70
CA LEU A 150 18.09 -0.88 -9.07
C LEU A 150 17.57 0.08 -10.15
N ALA A 151 16.41 0.66 -9.92
CA ALA A 151 15.81 1.63 -10.80
C ALA A 151 15.24 2.82 -10.02
N PHE A 152 15.25 4.01 -10.63
CA PHE A 152 14.55 5.18 -10.12
C PHE A 152 13.05 5.06 -10.40
N ASP A 153 12.24 5.42 -9.40
CA ASP A 153 10.79 5.37 -9.47
C ASP A 153 10.16 6.69 -9.08
N ALA A 154 9.05 7.03 -9.71
CA ALA A 154 8.32 8.26 -9.45
C ALA A 154 6.81 8.04 -9.48
N GLY A 155 6.08 8.85 -8.72
CA GLY A 155 4.63 8.82 -8.65
C GLY A 155 4.02 10.20 -8.42
N LEU A 156 2.72 10.30 -8.72
CA LEU A 156 1.91 11.50 -8.48
C LEU A 156 0.62 11.10 -7.77
N GLY A 157 0.04 12.02 -6.99
CA GLY A 157 -1.22 11.78 -6.33
C GLY A 157 -1.96 13.04 -5.96
N LEU A 158 -3.26 12.91 -5.96
CA LEU A 158 -4.22 13.88 -5.45
C LEU A 158 -4.99 13.21 -4.33
N TYR A 159 -5.12 13.86 -3.19
CA TYR A 159 -5.90 13.35 -2.08
C TYR A 159 -6.69 14.48 -1.43
N TYR A 160 -8.00 14.35 -1.48
CA TYR A 160 -8.91 15.30 -0.84
C TYR A 160 -9.49 14.69 0.44
N LYS A 161 -9.48 15.44 1.53
CA LYS A 161 -10.06 15.03 2.80
C LYS A 161 -10.92 16.15 3.37
N ALA A 162 -12.18 15.87 3.58
CA ALA A 162 -13.11 16.66 4.38
C ALA A 162 -13.38 15.97 5.72
N GLU A 163 -14.23 16.54 6.54
CA GLU A 163 -14.60 15.98 7.86
C GLU A 163 -15.22 14.58 7.73
N LYS A 164 -16.12 14.40 6.76
CA LYS A 164 -16.95 13.20 6.63
C LYS A 164 -16.58 12.31 5.44
N TYR A 165 -15.77 12.76 4.51
CA TYR A 165 -15.42 11.98 3.33
C TYR A 165 -14.02 12.28 2.84
N TYR A 166 -13.50 11.35 2.08
CA TYR A 166 -12.24 11.51 1.37
C TYR A 166 -12.31 10.87 0.00
N ALA A 167 -11.47 11.36 -0.89
CA ALA A 167 -11.24 10.75 -2.20
C ALA A 167 -9.79 10.94 -2.61
N GLY A 168 -9.23 9.98 -3.31
CA GLY A 168 -7.85 10.04 -3.79
C GLY A 168 -7.71 9.44 -5.17
N LEU A 169 -6.84 10.03 -5.96
CA LEU A 169 -6.38 9.53 -7.26
C LEU A 169 -4.86 9.55 -7.25
N SER A 170 -4.24 8.49 -7.73
CA SER A 170 -2.77 8.46 -7.83
C SER A 170 -2.29 7.55 -8.93
N VAL A 171 -1.04 7.76 -9.31
CA VAL A 171 -0.31 6.91 -10.23
C VAL A 171 1.09 6.68 -9.70
N THR A 172 1.50 5.42 -9.61
CA THR A 172 2.87 4.98 -9.29
C THR A 172 3.57 4.52 -10.55
N HIS A 173 4.89 4.44 -10.48
CA HIS A 173 5.74 3.96 -11.60
C HIS A 173 5.50 4.74 -12.90
N ILE A 174 5.33 6.08 -12.79
CA ILE A 174 5.01 6.95 -13.95
C ILE A 174 6.05 6.83 -15.04
N ASN A 175 7.32 6.74 -14.67
CA ASN A 175 8.46 6.64 -15.58
C ASN A 175 8.64 5.23 -16.15
N GLN A 176 7.86 4.23 -15.72
CA GLN A 176 7.95 2.83 -16.13
C GLN A 176 9.41 2.36 -16.21
N PRO A 177 10.14 2.36 -15.09
CA PRO A 177 11.58 2.12 -15.13
C PRO A 177 11.91 0.72 -15.62
N ASN A 178 12.92 0.63 -16.47
CA ASN A 178 13.45 -0.63 -16.94
C ASN A 178 14.30 -1.28 -15.84
N ILE A 179 14.02 -2.53 -15.56
CA ILE A 179 14.75 -3.40 -14.66
C ILE A 179 15.63 -4.30 -15.54
N LYS A 180 16.94 -4.12 -15.44
CA LYS A 180 17.91 -4.81 -16.32
C LYS A 180 18.60 -5.93 -15.56
N PHE A 181 18.49 -7.13 -16.06
CA PHE A 181 19.23 -8.31 -15.63
C PHE A 181 20.21 -8.73 -16.72
N SER A 182 21.15 -9.61 -16.41
CA SER A 182 22.17 -10.09 -17.35
C SER A 182 21.55 -10.76 -18.59
N LYS A 183 20.41 -11.44 -18.41
CA LYS A 183 19.75 -12.25 -19.44
C LYS A 183 18.42 -11.66 -19.94
N GLY A 184 18.01 -10.48 -19.44
CA GLY A 184 16.74 -9.90 -19.86
C GLY A 184 16.47 -8.51 -19.29
N ILE A 185 15.48 -7.85 -19.86
CA ILE A 185 14.99 -6.55 -19.41
C ILE A 185 13.49 -6.69 -19.17
N THR A 186 13.05 -6.32 -17.98
CA THR A 186 11.65 -6.11 -17.65
C THR A 186 11.40 -4.64 -17.29
N TYR A 187 10.16 -4.25 -17.05
CA TYR A 187 9.83 -2.89 -16.63
C TYR A 187 8.74 -2.93 -15.60
N LEU A 188 8.71 -1.94 -14.72
CA LEU A 188 7.58 -1.75 -13.81
C LEU A 188 6.40 -1.17 -14.57
N SER A 189 5.27 -1.85 -14.50
CA SER A 189 4.02 -1.34 -15.06
C SER A 189 3.54 -0.16 -14.24
N ARG A 190 2.99 0.84 -14.94
CA ARG A 190 2.32 1.98 -14.31
C ARG A 190 1.04 1.50 -13.63
N HIS A 191 0.80 1.90 -12.39
CA HIS A 191 -0.41 1.58 -11.67
C HIS A 191 -1.20 2.84 -11.34
N TYR A 192 -2.50 2.78 -11.57
CA TYR A 192 -3.45 3.84 -11.29
C TYR A 192 -4.32 3.41 -10.12
N TYR A 193 -4.54 4.31 -9.18
CA TYR A 193 -5.32 4.06 -7.98
C TYR A 193 -6.44 5.07 -7.84
N PHE A 194 -7.59 4.57 -7.40
CA PHE A 194 -8.68 5.38 -6.90
C PHE A 194 -9.10 4.87 -5.53
N THR A 195 -9.30 5.79 -4.59
CA THR A 195 -9.86 5.48 -3.28
C THR A 195 -10.89 6.51 -2.89
N ALA A 196 -11.96 6.09 -2.24
CA ALA A 196 -12.94 6.99 -1.65
C ALA A 196 -13.55 6.34 -0.42
N GLY A 197 -13.98 7.17 0.53
CA GLY A 197 -14.66 6.70 1.73
C GLY A 197 -15.51 7.78 2.36
N TYR A 198 -16.45 7.34 3.17
CA TYR A 198 -17.38 8.21 3.86
C TYR A 198 -17.52 7.82 5.34
N ILE A 199 -17.79 8.79 6.22
CA ILE A 199 -18.07 8.57 7.63
C ILE A 199 -19.55 8.88 7.86
N LEU A 200 -20.34 7.84 8.05
CA LEU A 200 -21.75 7.93 8.35
C LEU A 200 -21.94 7.80 9.87
N GLN A 201 -22.43 8.87 10.52
CA GLN A 201 -22.84 8.79 11.90
C GLN A 201 -24.15 8.02 11.99
N LEU A 202 -24.17 6.93 12.75
CA LEU A 202 -25.37 6.15 13.01
C LEU A 202 -26.26 6.83 14.09
N PRO A 203 -27.53 6.40 14.26
CA PRO A 203 -28.41 6.96 15.28
C PRO A 203 -27.80 6.94 16.70
N SER A 204 -26.98 5.95 17.03
CA SER A 204 -26.18 5.94 18.25
C SER A 204 -24.93 6.80 18.06
N PRO A 205 -24.70 7.83 18.91
CA PRO A 205 -23.53 8.71 18.81
C PRO A 205 -22.18 7.98 18.92
N SER A 206 -22.20 6.79 19.50
CA SER A 206 -21.00 5.95 19.67
C SER A 206 -20.64 5.13 18.44
N LEU A 207 -21.53 5.05 17.44
CA LEU A 207 -21.38 4.18 16.29
C LEU A 207 -21.24 4.99 15.00
N GLU A 208 -20.24 4.65 14.22
CA GLU A 208 -19.98 5.20 12.89
C GLU A 208 -19.86 4.06 11.88
N LEU A 209 -20.45 4.22 10.71
CA LEU A 209 -20.28 3.33 9.57
C LEU A 209 -19.31 3.98 8.59
N LEU A 210 -18.28 3.24 8.18
CA LEU A 210 -17.18 3.70 7.36
C LEU A 210 -17.13 2.89 6.04
N PRO A 211 -18.05 3.14 5.10
CA PRO A 211 -17.94 2.54 3.78
C PRO A 211 -16.76 3.16 3.02
N SER A 212 -16.01 2.33 2.30
CA SER A 212 -14.93 2.77 1.45
C SER A 212 -14.74 1.87 0.25
N VAL A 213 -14.15 2.42 -0.79
CA VAL A 213 -13.78 1.70 -2.01
C VAL A 213 -12.33 1.98 -2.34
N TYR A 214 -11.70 1.00 -2.93
CA TYR A 214 -10.34 1.07 -3.44
C TYR A 214 -10.26 0.35 -4.77
N THR A 215 -9.63 0.97 -5.74
CA THR A 215 -9.34 0.34 -7.03
C THR A 215 -7.88 0.52 -7.39
N MET A 216 -7.33 -0.47 -8.04
CA MET A 216 -6.00 -0.47 -8.61
C MET A 216 -6.05 -1.09 -10.00
N THR A 217 -5.36 -0.49 -10.98
CA THR A 217 -5.24 -1.03 -12.33
C THR A 217 -3.91 -0.66 -12.97
N ASP A 218 -3.36 -1.58 -13.73
CA ASP A 218 -2.22 -1.35 -14.63
C ASP A 218 -2.67 -1.04 -16.08
N GLY A 219 -3.99 -0.85 -16.28
CA GLY A 219 -4.62 -0.67 -17.59
C GLY A 219 -5.02 -1.97 -18.28
N LYS A 220 -4.64 -3.14 -17.73
CA LYS A 220 -4.98 -4.47 -18.26
C LYS A 220 -5.87 -5.24 -17.31
N VAL A 221 -5.55 -5.18 -16.03
CA VAL A 221 -6.30 -5.85 -14.97
C VAL A 221 -6.80 -4.79 -13.98
N LEU A 222 -8.07 -4.90 -13.58
CA LEU A 222 -8.69 -4.05 -12.58
C LEU A 222 -8.89 -4.86 -11.29
N GLN A 223 -8.31 -4.39 -10.20
CA GLN A 223 -8.60 -4.83 -8.85
C GLN A 223 -9.54 -3.83 -8.18
N PHE A 224 -10.60 -4.34 -7.58
CA PHE A 224 -11.59 -3.54 -6.87
C PHE A 224 -11.81 -4.10 -5.47
N SER A 225 -11.90 -3.25 -4.47
CA SER A 225 -12.25 -3.62 -3.10
C SER A 225 -13.35 -2.69 -2.57
N ALA A 226 -14.41 -3.25 -2.06
CA ALA A 226 -15.45 -2.53 -1.32
C ALA A 226 -15.39 -2.97 0.14
N THR A 227 -15.21 -2.02 1.04
CA THR A 227 -15.07 -2.27 2.48
C THR A 227 -16.14 -1.51 3.25
N SER A 228 -16.67 -2.15 4.28
CA SER A 228 -17.59 -1.52 5.23
C SER A 228 -17.14 -1.86 6.64
N LEU A 229 -16.75 -0.83 7.41
CA LEU A 229 -16.37 -0.96 8.81
C LEU A 229 -17.38 -0.26 9.69
N ILE A 230 -17.68 -0.84 10.84
CA ILE A 230 -18.38 -0.19 11.96
C ILE A 230 -17.32 0.20 12.99
N ARG A 231 -17.33 1.46 13.42
CA ARG A 231 -16.44 1.97 14.44
C ARG A 231 -17.23 2.35 15.68
N TYR A 232 -16.81 1.81 16.82
CA TYR A 232 -17.42 2.05 18.12
C TYR A 232 -16.53 2.96 18.98
N ASN A 233 -17.12 4.04 19.52
CA ASN A 233 -16.47 5.04 20.37
C ASN A 233 -15.13 5.57 19.78
N LYS A 234 -14.97 5.57 18.46
CA LYS A 234 -13.73 5.93 17.75
C LYS A 234 -12.50 5.09 18.13
N LYS A 235 -12.70 3.99 18.86
CA LYS A 235 -11.62 3.15 19.41
C LYS A 235 -11.57 1.76 18.81
N ILE A 236 -12.71 1.12 18.62
CA ILE A 236 -12.78 -0.25 18.13
C ILE A 236 -13.46 -0.23 16.78
N TRP A 237 -12.91 -0.94 15.81
CA TRP A 237 -13.55 -1.11 14.51
C TRP A 237 -13.56 -2.55 14.08
N GLY A 238 -14.54 -2.91 13.30
CA GLY A 238 -14.64 -4.21 12.67
C GLY A 238 -15.55 -4.16 11.47
N GLY A 239 -15.35 -5.06 10.54
CA GLY A 239 -16.17 -5.14 9.35
C GLY A 239 -15.64 -6.08 8.31
N VAL A 240 -16.10 -5.88 7.10
CA VAL A 240 -15.84 -6.79 5.97
C VAL A 240 -15.39 -6.01 4.75
N SER A 241 -14.56 -6.66 3.95
CA SER A 241 -14.17 -6.19 2.62
C SER A 241 -14.44 -7.29 1.60
N TYR A 242 -14.89 -6.90 0.43
CA TYR A 242 -15.13 -7.81 -0.69
C TYR A 242 -14.28 -7.41 -1.89
N ARG A 243 -13.52 -8.35 -2.42
CA ARG A 243 -12.75 -8.26 -3.66
C ARG A 243 -13.27 -9.27 -4.65
N PRO A 244 -14.01 -8.83 -5.68
CA PRO A 244 -14.53 -9.72 -6.71
C PRO A 244 -13.41 -10.54 -7.36
N GLY A 245 -13.62 -11.87 -7.44
CA GLY A 245 -12.64 -12.78 -8.05
C GLY A 245 -11.38 -13.04 -7.26
N ASP A 246 -11.27 -12.54 -6.00
CA ASP A 246 -10.11 -12.78 -5.12
C ASP A 246 -10.54 -13.30 -3.75
N ALA A 247 -11.13 -12.46 -2.90
CA ALA A 247 -11.41 -12.83 -1.51
C ALA A 247 -12.50 -12.01 -0.84
N PHE A 248 -13.07 -12.57 0.24
CA PHE A 248 -13.72 -11.83 1.32
C PHE A 248 -12.71 -11.63 2.46
N ALA A 249 -12.66 -10.43 3.05
CA ALA A 249 -11.83 -10.18 4.20
C ALA A 249 -12.67 -9.79 5.42
N ALA A 250 -12.35 -10.37 6.58
CA ALA A 250 -12.81 -9.89 7.87
C ALA A 250 -11.73 -8.98 8.47
N ILE A 251 -12.12 -7.81 8.92
CA ILE A 251 -11.20 -6.79 9.44
C ILE A 251 -11.62 -6.43 10.86
N LEU A 252 -10.66 -6.40 11.77
CA LEU A 252 -10.85 -6.00 13.16
C LEU A 252 -9.71 -5.09 13.59
N GLY A 253 -9.96 -4.19 14.52
CA GLY A 253 -8.89 -3.38 15.08
C GLY A 253 -9.33 -2.57 16.28
N ILE A 254 -8.33 -2.05 16.98
CA ILE A 254 -8.49 -1.27 18.20
C ILE A 254 -7.48 -0.13 18.24
N GLU A 255 -7.93 1.02 18.73
CA GLU A 255 -7.07 2.14 19.12
C GLU A 255 -6.94 2.14 20.64
N LEU A 256 -5.71 1.97 21.11
CA LEU A 256 -5.37 1.99 22.52
C LEU A 256 -5.38 3.43 23.04
N SER A 257 -5.49 3.60 24.38
CA SER A 257 -5.55 4.93 25.01
C SER A 257 -4.29 5.79 24.81
N ASN A 258 -3.17 5.17 24.47
CA ASN A 258 -1.92 5.86 24.12
C ASN A 258 -1.82 6.27 22.64
N GLY A 259 -2.89 6.08 21.84
CA GLY A 259 -2.92 6.42 20.42
C GLY A 259 -2.36 5.37 19.45
N ILE A 260 -1.89 4.23 19.96
CA ILE A 260 -1.48 3.10 19.12
C ILE A 260 -2.74 2.42 18.58
N ARG A 261 -2.77 2.20 17.26
CA ARG A 261 -3.79 1.42 16.55
C ARG A 261 -3.21 0.09 16.17
N VAL A 262 -3.95 -0.96 16.44
CA VAL A 262 -3.62 -2.32 16.01
C VAL A 262 -4.77 -2.85 15.20
N GLY A 263 -4.50 -3.35 14.01
CA GLY A 263 -5.48 -3.94 13.12
C GLY A 263 -5.06 -5.32 12.64
N TYR A 264 -6.04 -6.14 12.38
CA TYR A 264 -5.87 -7.45 11.80
C TYR A 264 -6.92 -7.68 10.72
N ALA A 265 -6.50 -8.25 9.60
CA ALA A 265 -7.41 -8.71 8.57
C ALA A 265 -7.10 -10.16 8.20
N TYR A 266 -8.16 -10.92 7.98
CA TYR A 266 -8.09 -12.27 7.46
C TYR A 266 -8.87 -12.37 6.15
N ASP A 267 -8.18 -12.79 5.08
CA ASP A 267 -8.79 -12.94 3.77
C ASP A 267 -9.12 -14.40 3.50
N PHE A 268 -10.39 -14.63 3.19
CA PHE A 268 -10.93 -15.91 2.72
C PHE A 268 -10.93 -15.92 1.19
N PRO A 269 -10.04 -16.66 0.52
CA PRO A 269 -10.02 -16.73 -0.93
C PRO A 269 -11.33 -17.32 -1.47
N VAL A 270 -11.83 -16.77 -2.57
CA VAL A 270 -13.03 -17.29 -3.28
C VAL A 270 -12.68 -18.06 -4.56
N THR A 271 -11.39 -18.19 -4.85
CA THR A 271 -10.84 -18.88 -6.01
C THR A 271 -10.37 -20.28 -5.64
N ASP A 272 -10.06 -21.13 -6.62
CA ASP A 272 -9.59 -22.51 -6.40
C ASP A 272 -8.32 -22.62 -5.52
N ILE A 273 -7.61 -21.52 -5.30
CA ILE A 273 -6.44 -21.48 -4.43
C ILE A 273 -6.78 -21.84 -2.97
N ILE A 274 -8.05 -21.68 -2.57
CA ILE A 274 -8.55 -22.06 -1.23
C ILE A 274 -8.26 -23.52 -0.88
N ARG A 275 -8.13 -24.39 -1.88
CA ARG A 275 -7.84 -25.82 -1.66
C ARG A 275 -6.42 -26.07 -1.16
N ASN A 276 -5.50 -25.11 -1.37
CA ASN A 276 -4.07 -25.26 -1.09
C ASN A 276 -3.54 -24.19 -0.12
N THR A 277 -4.42 -23.40 0.49
CA THR A 277 -4.03 -22.32 1.41
C THR A 277 -4.96 -22.24 2.60
N SER A 278 -4.43 -21.77 3.73
CA SER A 278 -5.22 -21.40 4.91
C SER A 278 -5.70 -19.95 4.89
N GLY A 279 -5.74 -19.30 3.71
CA GLY A 279 -6.11 -17.90 3.58
C GLY A 279 -4.93 -16.94 3.69
N SER A 280 -5.22 -15.65 3.88
CA SER A 280 -4.18 -14.63 4.03
C SER A 280 -4.37 -13.85 5.33
N HIS A 281 -3.26 -13.53 5.97
CA HIS A 281 -3.24 -12.79 7.23
C HIS A 281 -2.56 -11.45 7.03
N GLU A 282 -3.13 -10.39 7.59
CA GLU A 282 -2.55 -9.06 7.54
C GLU A 282 -2.60 -8.42 8.93
N PHE A 283 -1.45 -7.98 9.40
CA PHE A 283 -1.28 -7.27 10.67
C PHE A 283 -0.90 -5.83 10.39
N MET A 284 -1.52 -4.90 11.10
CA MET A 284 -1.24 -3.48 11.03
C MET A 284 -1.00 -2.91 12.42
N VAL A 285 0.03 -2.08 12.52
CA VAL A 285 0.27 -1.22 13.69
C VAL A 285 0.46 0.20 13.18
N SER A 286 -0.24 1.15 13.78
CA SER A 286 -0.10 2.57 13.46
C SER A 286 -0.06 3.39 14.73
N TYR A 287 0.74 4.45 14.72
CA TYR A 287 0.82 5.42 15.81
C TYR A 287 0.87 6.82 15.24
N CYS A 288 -0.02 7.69 15.75
CA CYS A 288 -0.04 9.10 15.37
C CYS A 288 0.15 9.96 16.62
N PHE A 289 0.99 10.99 16.50
CA PHE A 289 1.22 11.95 17.57
C PHE A 289 1.20 13.38 17.02
N ASP A 290 0.75 14.30 17.85
CA ASP A 290 0.64 15.71 17.48
C ASP A 290 2.03 16.34 17.42
N ILE A 291 2.35 16.96 16.30
CA ILE A 291 3.54 17.80 16.14
C ILE A 291 3.05 19.23 16.17
N SER A 292 3.30 19.95 17.26
CA SER A 292 3.00 21.38 17.35
C SER A 292 3.97 22.19 16.47
N LEU A 293 3.70 22.21 15.16
CA LEU A 293 4.36 23.13 14.24
C LEU A 293 3.83 24.53 14.52
N GLY A 294 4.54 25.31 15.33
CA GLY A 294 4.31 26.74 15.47
C GLY A 294 3.58 27.22 16.73
N LYS A 295 3.48 26.44 17.78
CA LYS A 295 3.24 27.03 19.10
C LYS A 295 4.52 27.72 19.58
N SER A 296 4.66 28.99 19.21
CA SER A 296 5.58 29.91 19.91
C SER A 296 5.31 29.73 21.42
N PRO A 297 6.33 29.51 22.26
CA PRO A 297 6.10 29.43 23.69
C PRO A 297 5.35 30.69 24.10
N MET A 298 4.19 30.52 24.75
CA MET A 298 3.49 31.67 25.32
C MET A 298 4.51 32.41 26.17
N ARG A 299 4.91 33.61 25.75
CA ARG A 299 5.63 34.52 26.60
C ARG A 299 4.67 34.78 27.77
N TYR A 300 4.97 34.24 28.93
CA TYR A 300 4.37 34.67 30.18
C TYR A 300 4.60 36.14 30.27
N LYS A 301 3.60 36.97 30.07
CA LYS A 301 3.63 38.34 30.51
C LYS A 301 3.70 38.30 32.03
N SER A 302 4.90 38.51 32.55
CA SER A 302 5.11 38.78 33.95
C SER A 302 4.25 40.00 34.30
N ILE A 303 3.15 39.79 35.03
CA ILE A 303 2.39 40.87 35.67
C ILE A 303 3.27 41.29 36.85
N ARG A 304 4.13 42.28 36.67
CA ARG A 304 4.70 43.01 37.75
C ARG A 304 3.60 43.94 38.27
N PHE A 305 3.03 43.59 39.39
CA PHE A 305 2.33 44.55 40.22
C PHE A 305 3.36 45.50 40.81
N LEU A 306 3.23 46.80 40.52
CA LEU A 306 3.73 47.87 41.34
C LEU A 306 2.71 48.13 42.45
#